data_415f339d16418a1f55b72913901393cf
#
_entry.id   415f339d16418a1f55b72913901393cf
#
_cell.length_a   1.000
_cell.length_b   1.000
_cell.length_c   1.000
_cell.angle_alpha   90.00
_cell.angle_beta   90.00
_cell.angle_gamma   90.00
#
_symmetry.space_group_name_H-M   'P 1'
#
loop_
_entity.id
_entity.type
_entity.pdbx_description
1 polymer ?
#
loop_
_entity_poly.entity_id
_entity_poly.type
_entity_poly.pdbx_seq_one_letter_code
_entity_poly.pdbx_strand_id
1 'polypeptide(L)'
;MAKKLFAALSDTTLFLQEWLANPQRTGSVTPSSPKLAAAMARWLPADPESYVLELGPGTGAVTEALLGRGLRADRLVAIEKNPKLAHLLRDRFPSAHIITGDAWHLDDLLRERREPIESVGAVISSLPLLNFPPAEAEALARKIRAILEQGGKWVQFSYNLGTRRPHGTYHFRRLASKIVWLNLPPARVNVYQK
;
A
#
# COMPACT_ATOMS: atom_id res chain seq x y z
N MET A 1 -17.14 29.63 -6.03
CA MET A 1 -16.05 28.66 -5.90
C MET A 1 -16.08 27.90 -4.57
N ALA A 2 -16.24 28.54 -3.43
CA ALA A 2 -16.30 27.91 -2.09
C ALA A 2 -17.40 26.85 -1.90
N LYS A 3 -18.64 27.06 -2.42
CA LYS A 3 -19.75 26.10 -2.31
C LYS A 3 -19.49 24.75 -3.01
N LYS A 4 -18.78 24.73 -4.14
CA LYS A 4 -18.39 23.48 -4.83
C LYS A 4 -17.30 22.72 -4.06
N LEU A 5 -16.40 23.45 -3.41
CA LEU A 5 -15.36 22.84 -2.56
C LEU A 5 -15.96 22.22 -1.29
N PHE A 6 -16.93 22.89 -0.66
CA PHE A 6 -17.66 22.37 0.52
C PHE A 6 -18.52 21.15 0.18
N ALA A 7 -19.19 21.12 -0.97
CA ALA A 7 -19.96 19.95 -1.41
C ALA A 7 -19.04 18.75 -1.71
N ALA A 8 -17.92 18.96 -2.38
CA ALA A 8 -16.94 17.90 -2.64
C ALA A 8 -16.33 17.33 -1.35
N LEU A 9 -16.07 18.16 -0.35
CA LEU A 9 -15.58 17.73 0.97
C LEU A 9 -16.66 16.93 1.74
N SER A 10 -17.95 17.33 1.66
CA SER A 10 -19.05 16.61 2.29
C SER A 10 -19.26 15.23 1.66
N ASP A 11 -19.22 15.13 0.33
CA ASP A 11 -19.37 13.87 -0.39
C ASP A 11 -18.22 12.90 -0.11
N THR A 12 -17.00 13.44 -0.02
CA THR A 12 -15.80 12.64 0.34
C THR A 12 -15.88 12.16 1.79
N THR A 13 -16.37 13.00 2.71
CA THR A 13 -16.53 12.65 4.13
C THR A 13 -17.63 11.60 4.32
N LEU A 14 -18.76 11.74 3.63
CA LEU A 14 -19.85 10.77 3.65
C LEU A 14 -19.39 9.43 3.03
N PHE A 15 -18.67 9.47 1.92
CA PHE A 15 -18.08 8.29 1.30
C PHE A 15 -17.11 7.57 2.24
N LEU A 16 -16.24 8.32 2.93
CA LEU A 16 -15.32 7.77 3.92
C LEU A 16 -16.07 7.16 5.13
N GLN A 17 -17.15 7.79 5.57
CA GLN A 17 -18.00 7.28 6.65
C GLN A 17 -18.73 6.00 6.23
N GLU A 18 -19.32 5.95 5.04
CA GLU A 18 -19.94 4.75 4.48
C GLU A 18 -18.95 3.61 4.27
N TRP A 19 -17.76 3.95 3.78
CA TRP A 19 -16.66 3.02 3.59
C TRP A 19 -16.15 2.45 4.93
N LEU A 20 -16.06 3.28 5.96
CA LEU A 20 -15.70 2.88 7.33
C LEU A 20 -16.81 2.03 7.99
N ALA A 21 -18.08 2.31 7.69
CA ALA A 21 -19.23 1.61 8.26
C ALA A 21 -19.45 0.21 7.64
N ASN A 22 -19.02 -0.02 6.40
CA ASN A 22 -19.25 -1.26 5.67
C ASN A 22 -17.97 -1.84 5.03
N PRO A 23 -16.92 -2.18 5.81
CA PRO A 23 -15.65 -2.65 5.27
C PRO A 23 -15.75 -3.97 4.49
N GLN A 24 -16.76 -4.80 4.80
CA GLN A 24 -16.98 -6.08 4.11
C GLN A 24 -17.52 -5.93 2.68
N ARG A 25 -18.29 -4.88 2.39
CA ARG A 25 -18.84 -4.61 1.04
C ARG A 25 -17.81 -4.03 0.07
N THR A 26 -16.81 -3.35 0.58
CA THR A 26 -15.79 -2.64 -0.22
C THR A 26 -14.46 -3.39 -0.30
N GLY A 27 -14.34 -4.55 0.37
CA GLY A 27 -13.08 -5.29 0.49
C GLY A 27 -11.99 -4.52 1.25
N SER A 28 -12.39 -3.50 2.01
CA SER A 28 -11.50 -2.50 2.56
C SER A 28 -11.30 -2.70 4.05
N VAL A 29 -10.06 -2.67 4.43
CA VAL A 29 -9.60 -2.72 5.82
C VAL A 29 -9.75 -1.34 6.45
N THR A 30 -10.05 -1.27 7.74
CA THR A 30 -10.03 -0.02 8.53
C THR A 30 -8.79 0.81 8.21
N PRO A 31 -8.89 2.15 8.06
CA PRO A 31 -7.72 2.98 7.78
C PRO A 31 -6.58 2.69 8.75
N SER A 32 -5.38 2.59 8.21
CA SER A 32 -4.18 2.40 9.04
C SER A 32 -4.03 3.55 10.02
N SER A 33 -3.85 3.23 11.32
CA SER A 33 -3.56 4.28 12.29
C SER A 33 -2.22 4.95 11.96
N PRO A 34 -1.98 6.19 12.42
CA PRO A 34 -0.68 6.86 12.24
C PRO A 34 0.50 6.02 12.76
N LYS A 35 0.30 5.21 13.80
CA LYS A 35 1.32 4.31 14.34
C LYS A 35 1.60 3.13 13.43
N LEU A 36 0.56 2.55 12.79
CA LEU A 36 0.74 1.49 11.81
C LEU A 36 1.42 2.03 10.56
N ALA A 37 0.94 3.16 10.03
CA ALA A 37 1.52 3.82 8.87
C ALA A 37 3.01 4.16 9.10
N ALA A 38 3.35 4.75 10.24
CA ALA A 38 4.73 5.04 10.62
C ALA A 38 5.60 3.78 10.74
N ALA A 39 5.04 2.67 11.26
CA ALA A 39 5.75 1.40 11.37
C ALA A 39 6.07 0.79 9.99
N MET A 40 5.17 0.93 9.02
CA MET A 40 5.37 0.48 7.64
C MET A 40 6.37 1.39 6.90
N ALA A 41 6.23 2.71 7.04
CA ALA A 41 7.08 3.70 6.37
C ALA A 41 8.55 3.72 6.84
N ARG A 42 8.91 2.98 7.89
CA ARG A 42 10.32 2.88 8.37
C ARG A 42 11.25 2.15 7.41
N TRP A 43 10.73 1.44 6.43
CA TRP A 43 11.47 0.49 5.61
C TRP A 43 11.72 1.01 4.19
N LEU A 44 11.87 2.32 4.05
CA LEU A 44 12.28 2.94 2.79
C LEU A 44 13.61 2.38 2.29
N PRO A 45 13.84 2.36 0.98
CA PRO A 45 15.14 2.01 0.42
C PRO A 45 16.23 2.98 0.91
N ALA A 46 17.48 2.53 0.90
CA ALA A 46 18.62 3.38 1.26
C ALA A 46 18.95 4.39 0.16
N ASP A 47 18.74 3.98 -1.10
CA ASP A 47 18.90 4.86 -2.25
C ASP A 47 17.65 5.74 -2.41
N PRO A 48 17.77 7.07 -2.31
CA PRO A 48 16.64 7.99 -2.45
C PRO A 48 16.09 8.06 -3.88
N GLU A 49 16.81 7.57 -4.88
CA GLU A 49 16.35 7.51 -6.27
C GLU A 49 15.56 6.24 -6.59
N SER A 50 15.62 5.22 -5.73
CA SER A 50 14.81 4.00 -5.90
C SER A 50 13.32 4.30 -5.77
N TYR A 51 12.52 3.73 -6.68
CA TYR A 51 11.08 3.78 -6.57
C TYR A 51 10.56 2.97 -5.38
N VAL A 52 9.47 3.44 -4.79
CA VAL A 52 8.66 2.72 -3.80
C VAL A 52 7.29 2.45 -4.38
N LEU A 53 6.87 1.19 -4.38
CA LEU A 53 5.54 0.78 -4.83
C LEU A 53 4.63 0.56 -3.62
N GLU A 54 3.53 1.29 -3.56
CA GLU A 54 2.48 1.12 -2.56
C GLU A 54 1.28 0.39 -3.17
N LEU A 55 0.87 -0.72 -2.56
CA LEU A 55 -0.28 -1.52 -2.98
C LEU A 55 -1.45 -1.33 -2.02
N GLY A 56 -2.56 -0.79 -2.52
CA GLY A 56 -3.76 -0.51 -1.77
C GLY A 56 -3.59 0.63 -0.75
N PRO A 57 -3.19 1.85 -1.18
CA PRO A 57 -3.03 3.01 -0.30
C PRO A 57 -4.30 3.42 0.44
N GLY A 58 -5.47 3.11 -0.11
CA GLY A 58 -6.76 3.44 0.48
C GLY A 58 -6.92 4.96 0.64
N THR A 59 -7.07 5.45 1.88
CA THR A 59 -7.18 6.89 2.17
C THR A 59 -5.85 7.63 2.19
N GLY A 60 -4.71 6.92 2.02
CA GLY A 60 -3.38 7.53 1.91
C GLY A 60 -2.65 7.74 3.24
N ALA A 61 -3.05 7.05 4.31
CA ALA A 61 -2.36 7.19 5.61
C ALA A 61 -0.91 6.70 5.55
N VAL A 62 -0.65 5.61 4.85
CA VAL A 62 0.71 5.07 4.64
C VAL A 62 1.46 5.93 3.64
N THR A 63 0.81 6.36 2.55
CA THR A 63 1.34 7.35 1.58
C THR A 63 1.90 8.59 2.29
N GLU A 64 1.08 9.21 3.16
CA GLU A 64 1.47 10.40 3.93
C GLU A 64 2.68 10.11 4.84
N ALA A 65 2.69 8.95 5.51
CA ALA A 65 3.80 8.55 6.35
C ALA A 65 5.10 8.28 5.58
N LEU A 66 5.03 7.74 4.35
CA LEU A 66 6.18 7.54 3.47
C LEU A 66 6.78 8.90 3.06
N LEU A 67 5.95 9.82 2.58
CA LEU A 67 6.39 11.17 2.19
C LEU A 67 6.93 11.95 3.40
N GLY A 68 6.24 11.88 4.55
CA GLY A 68 6.69 12.49 5.80
C GLY A 68 8.02 11.95 6.34
N ARG A 69 8.49 10.79 5.85
CA ARG A 69 9.81 10.22 6.16
C ARG A 69 10.89 10.56 5.13
N GLY A 70 10.58 11.41 4.18
CA GLY A 70 11.54 11.89 3.19
C GLY A 70 11.52 11.14 1.85
N LEU A 71 10.54 10.23 1.62
CA LEU A 71 10.37 9.69 0.27
C LEU A 71 9.98 10.84 -0.67
N ARG A 72 10.70 10.98 -1.77
CA ARG A 72 10.32 11.92 -2.82
C ARG A 72 9.00 11.46 -3.45
N ALA A 73 8.07 12.39 -3.64
CA ALA A 73 6.75 12.08 -4.19
C ALA A 73 6.82 11.52 -5.62
N ASP A 74 7.76 12.02 -6.43
CA ASP A 74 8.01 11.52 -7.79
C ASP A 74 8.67 10.12 -7.84
N ARG A 75 9.08 9.58 -6.69
CA ARG A 75 9.56 8.20 -6.52
C ARG A 75 8.52 7.28 -5.89
N LEU A 76 7.32 7.78 -5.60
CA LEU A 76 6.22 6.98 -5.11
C LEU A 76 5.27 6.60 -6.24
N VAL A 77 5.07 5.30 -6.40
CA VAL A 77 4.01 4.74 -7.26
C VAL A 77 3.00 4.04 -6.37
N ALA A 78 1.73 4.37 -6.49
CA ALA A 78 0.66 3.77 -5.71
C ALA A 78 -0.43 3.18 -6.61
N ILE A 79 -0.78 1.93 -6.39
CA ILE A 79 -1.85 1.23 -7.15
C ILE A 79 -3.06 1.10 -6.24
N GLU A 80 -4.17 1.75 -6.62
CA GLU A 80 -5.44 1.73 -5.90
C GLU A 80 -6.57 1.25 -6.84
N LYS A 81 -7.28 0.20 -6.40
CA LYS A 81 -8.35 -0.41 -7.19
C LYS A 81 -9.62 0.45 -7.22
N ASN A 82 -9.90 1.17 -6.15
CA ASN A 82 -11.09 2.01 -6.07
C ASN A 82 -10.86 3.36 -6.78
N PRO A 83 -11.60 3.68 -7.87
CA PRO A 83 -11.38 4.91 -8.62
C PRO A 83 -11.59 6.19 -7.79
N LYS A 84 -12.54 6.19 -6.84
CA LYS A 84 -12.81 7.35 -5.97
C LYS A 84 -11.65 7.61 -5.01
N LEU A 85 -11.08 6.55 -4.42
CA LEU A 85 -9.90 6.67 -3.57
C LEU A 85 -8.67 7.07 -4.39
N ALA A 86 -8.49 6.51 -5.57
CA ALA A 86 -7.40 6.91 -6.47
C ALA A 86 -7.50 8.39 -6.88
N HIS A 87 -8.71 8.92 -7.10
CA HIS A 87 -8.93 10.35 -7.35
C HIS A 87 -8.55 11.20 -6.13
N LEU A 88 -9.05 10.82 -4.94
CA LEU A 88 -8.70 11.48 -3.69
C LEU A 88 -7.18 11.54 -3.46
N LEU A 89 -6.48 10.44 -3.76
CA LEU A 89 -5.02 10.36 -3.60
C LEU A 89 -4.30 11.30 -4.58
N ARG A 90 -4.75 11.41 -5.83
CA ARG A 90 -4.19 12.37 -6.80
C ARG A 90 -4.34 13.81 -6.35
N ASP A 91 -5.49 14.15 -5.77
CA ASP A 91 -5.72 15.51 -5.23
C ASP A 91 -4.83 15.80 -4.01
N ARG A 92 -4.63 14.82 -3.13
CA ARG A 92 -3.81 14.96 -1.93
C ARG A 92 -2.31 14.91 -2.20
N PHE A 93 -1.88 14.13 -3.17
CA PHE A 93 -0.48 13.84 -3.48
C PHE A 93 -0.19 14.03 -4.99
N PRO A 94 -0.33 15.26 -5.52
CA PRO A 94 -0.32 15.52 -6.97
C PRO A 94 1.01 15.19 -7.65
N SER A 95 2.11 15.13 -6.90
CA SER A 95 3.44 14.76 -7.42
C SER A 95 3.74 13.27 -7.34
N ALA A 96 2.86 12.46 -6.72
CA ALA A 96 3.01 11.00 -6.68
C ALA A 96 2.33 10.35 -7.89
N HIS A 97 2.82 9.19 -8.27
CA HIS A 97 2.27 8.43 -9.39
C HIS A 97 1.12 7.52 -8.92
N ILE A 98 -0.12 8.01 -8.96
CA ILE A 98 -1.30 7.25 -8.54
C ILE A 98 -1.92 6.56 -9.75
N ILE A 99 -1.90 5.22 -9.75
CA ILE A 99 -2.47 4.35 -10.79
C ILE A 99 -3.80 3.80 -10.27
N THR A 100 -4.87 3.98 -11.04
CA THR A 100 -6.12 3.29 -10.79
C THR A 100 -6.05 1.91 -11.43
N GLY A 101 -6.06 0.85 -10.62
CA GLY A 101 -5.94 -0.51 -11.13
C GLY A 101 -5.89 -1.56 -10.04
N ASP A 102 -5.96 -2.83 -10.45
CA ASP A 102 -5.87 -3.97 -9.57
C ASP A 102 -4.40 -4.38 -9.38
N ALA A 103 -3.94 -4.45 -8.13
CA ALA A 103 -2.58 -4.84 -7.78
C ALA A 103 -2.17 -6.23 -8.30
N TRP A 104 -3.14 -7.10 -8.63
CA TRP A 104 -2.87 -8.39 -9.30
C TRP A 104 -2.33 -8.23 -10.72
N HIS A 105 -2.48 -7.05 -11.33
CA HIS A 105 -1.95 -6.68 -12.64
C HIS A 105 -0.78 -5.68 -12.55
N LEU A 106 -0.08 -5.65 -11.42
CA LEU A 106 0.98 -4.65 -11.16
C LEU A 106 2.07 -4.62 -12.23
N ASP A 107 2.43 -5.75 -12.80
CA ASP A 107 3.42 -5.89 -13.87
C ASP A 107 3.01 -5.16 -15.15
N ASP A 108 1.75 -5.33 -15.59
CA ASP A 108 1.21 -4.63 -16.77
C ASP A 108 1.06 -3.12 -16.46
N LEU A 109 0.48 -2.79 -15.30
CA LEU A 109 0.27 -1.40 -14.88
C LEU A 109 1.59 -0.59 -14.79
N LEU A 110 2.68 -1.23 -14.41
CA LEU A 110 4.00 -0.57 -14.35
C LEU A 110 4.68 -0.50 -15.72
N ARG A 111 4.46 -1.48 -16.59
CA ARG A 111 5.04 -1.54 -17.94
C ARG A 111 4.36 -0.57 -18.92
N GLU A 112 3.03 -0.43 -18.83
CA GLU A 112 2.22 0.42 -19.71
C GLU A 112 2.33 1.92 -19.44
N ARG A 113 3.11 2.32 -18.44
CA ARG A 113 3.38 3.73 -18.16
C ARG A 113 4.18 4.36 -19.30
N ARG A 114 4.02 5.68 -19.47
CA ARG A 114 4.86 6.47 -20.39
C ARG A 114 6.35 6.29 -20.11
N GLU A 115 6.70 6.19 -18.83
CA GLU A 115 8.03 5.83 -18.33
C GLU A 115 7.89 4.54 -17.53
N PRO A 116 8.20 3.38 -18.14
CA PRO A 116 8.09 2.08 -17.47
C PRO A 116 8.99 2.00 -16.23
N ILE A 117 8.47 1.34 -15.19
CA ILE A 117 9.22 1.08 -13.97
C ILE A 117 9.57 -0.40 -13.94
N GLU A 118 10.85 -0.69 -14.11
CA GLU A 118 11.38 -2.05 -14.20
C GLU A 118 11.73 -2.65 -12.85
N SER A 119 12.07 -1.79 -11.86
CA SER A 119 12.40 -2.23 -10.52
C SER A 119 12.03 -1.20 -9.45
N VAL A 120 11.87 -1.67 -8.21
CA VAL A 120 11.59 -0.84 -7.04
C VAL A 120 12.43 -1.29 -5.83
N GLY A 121 12.89 -0.35 -5.03
CA GLY A 121 13.66 -0.64 -3.81
C GLY A 121 12.80 -1.15 -2.66
N ALA A 122 11.50 -0.82 -2.65
CA ALA A 122 10.57 -1.34 -1.67
C ALA A 122 9.14 -1.48 -2.23
N VAL A 123 8.44 -2.51 -1.74
CA VAL A 123 6.97 -2.66 -1.90
C VAL A 123 6.33 -2.56 -0.53
N ILE A 124 5.39 -1.63 -0.37
CA ILE A 124 4.61 -1.42 0.85
C ILE A 124 3.17 -1.84 0.54
N SER A 125 2.72 -2.94 1.16
CA SER A 125 1.42 -3.53 0.83
C SER A 125 0.44 -3.45 2.01
N SER A 126 -0.71 -2.85 1.73
CA SER A 126 -1.86 -2.79 2.63
C SER A 126 -2.95 -3.81 2.25
N LEU A 127 -2.67 -4.73 1.34
CA LEU A 127 -3.60 -5.75 0.91
C LEU A 127 -3.79 -6.84 1.96
N PRO A 128 -5.03 -7.33 2.19
CA PRO A 128 -5.32 -8.37 3.19
C PRO A 128 -4.98 -9.78 2.66
N LEU A 129 -3.70 -10.07 2.39
CA LEU A 129 -3.25 -11.27 1.68
C LEU A 129 -3.65 -12.59 2.33
N LEU A 130 -3.91 -12.63 3.64
CA LEU A 130 -4.39 -13.82 4.33
C LEU A 130 -5.85 -14.17 4.01
N ASN A 131 -6.60 -13.25 3.42
CA ASN A 131 -8.00 -13.44 3.03
C ASN A 131 -8.14 -13.94 1.58
N PHE A 132 -7.05 -13.94 0.81
CA PHE A 132 -7.07 -14.41 -0.58
C PHE A 132 -6.74 -15.91 -0.68
N PRO A 133 -7.21 -16.58 -1.73
CA PRO A 133 -6.81 -17.93 -2.03
C PRO A 133 -5.29 -18.06 -2.09
N PRO A 134 -4.72 -19.16 -1.58
CA PRO A 134 -3.27 -19.38 -1.56
C PRO A 134 -2.58 -19.13 -2.90
N ALA A 135 -3.18 -19.62 -3.99
CA ALA A 135 -2.63 -19.49 -5.34
C ALA A 135 -2.55 -18.04 -5.82
N GLU A 136 -3.56 -17.21 -5.48
CA GLU A 136 -3.57 -15.79 -5.82
C GLU A 136 -2.51 -15.03 -5.01
N ALA A 137 -2.43 -15.25 -3.69
CA ALA A 137 -1.41 -14.63 -2.86
C ALA A 137 0.02 -15.01 -3.31
N GLU A 138 0.21 -16.26 -3.73
CA GLU A 138 1.47 -16.75 -4.31
C GLU A 138 1.80 -16.06 -5.64
N ALA A 139 0.82 -15.91 -6.53
CA ALA A 139 0.99 -15.24 -7.82
C ALA A 139 1.41 -13.78 -7.63
N LEU A 140 0.75 -13.05 -6.73
CA LEU A 140 1.12 -11.67 -6.40
C LEU A 140 2.52 -11.60 -5.79
N ALA A 141 2.87 -12.52 -4.88
CA ALA A 141 4.20 -12.56 -4.27
C ALA A 141 5.31 -12.79 -5.31
N ARG A 142 5.07 -13.61 -6.34
CA ARG A 142 6.02 -13.79 -7.46
C ARG A 142 6.20 -12.50 -8.25
N LYS A 143 5.12 -11.77 -8.55
CA LYS A 143 5.20 -10.47 -9.24
C LYS A 143 5.95 -9.44 -8.40
N ILE A 144 5.65 -9.36 -7.09
CA ILE A 144 6.40 -8.51 -6.14
C ILE A 144 7.89 -8.87 -6.14
N ARG A 145 8.22 -10.17 -6.13
CA ARG A 145 9.61 -10.60 -6.17
C ARG A 145 10.30 -10.22 -7.47
N ALA A 146 9.61 -10.30 -8.60
CA ALA A 146 10.16 -9.96 -9.90
C ALA A 146 10.54 -8.46 -9.96
N ILE A 147 9.65 -7.58 -9.52
CA ILE A 147 9.85 -6.13 -9.58
C ILE A 147 10.82 -5.57 -8.51
N LEU A 148 11.01 -6.25 -7.39
CA LEU A 148 11.94 -5.81 -6.35
C LEU A 148 13.39 -5.88 -6.84
N GLU A 149 14.16 -4.85 -6.54
CA GLU A 149 15.61 -4.83 -6.65
C GLU A 149 16.25 -5.92 -5.78
N GLN A 150 17.49 -6.29 -6.08
CA GLN A 150 18.25 -7.19 -5.20
C GLN A 150 18.45 -6.54 -3.83
N GLY A 151 18.06 -7.24 -2.77
CA GLY A 151 18.05 -6.69 -1.42
C GLY A 151 16.85 -5.79 -1.11
N GLY A 152 15.96 -5.56 -2.08
CA GLY A 152 14.73 -4.80 -1.93
C GLY A 152 13.78 -5.42 -0.89
N LYS A 153 12.92 -4.60 -0.31
CA LYS A 153 12.08 -4.99 0.83
C LYS A 153 10.61 -5.02 0.46
N TRP A 154 9.91 -6.03 0.95
CA TRP A 154 8.46 -6.08 0.95
C TRP A 154 7.94 -5.94 2.37
N VAL A 155 7.19 -4.86 2.64
CA VAL A 155 6.52 -4.57 3.92
C VAL A 155 5.05 -4.91 3.78
N GLN A 156 4.58 -5.81 4.63
CA GLN A 156 3.19 -6.30 4.64
C GLN A 156 2.62 -6.21 6.03
N PHE A 157 1.46 -5.58 6.20
CA PHE A 157 0.74 -5.71 7.46
C PHE A 157 -0.36 -6.78 7.41
N SER A 158 -0.77 -7.24 8.59
CA SER A 158 -1.87 -8.18 8.77
C SER A 158 -2.54 -7.96 10.13
N TYR A 159 -3.86 -8.12 10.19
CA TYR A 159 -4.59 -8.17 11.46
C TYR A 159 -4.49 -9.54 12.15
N ASN A 160 -3.95 -10.54 11.49
CA ASN A 160 -3.61 -11.80 12.15
C ASN A 160 -2.32 -11.60 12.97
N LEU A 161 -2.48 -11.62 14.29
CA LEU A 161 -1.37 -11.46 15.23
C LEU A 161 -0.56 -12.74 15.44
N GLY A 162 -1.04 -13.85 14.91
CA GLY A 162 -0.32 -15.14 14.92
C GLY A 162 0.93 -15.15 14.04
N THR A 163 1.58 -16.28 14.01
CA THR A 163 2.83 -16.48 13.24
C THR A 163 2.58 -16.87 11.78
N ARG A 164 1.31 -17.06 11.38
CA ARG A 164 0.94 -17.43 10.00
C ARG A 164 1.47 -16.39 9.01
N ARG A 165 2.16 -16.87 8.00
CA ARG A 165 2.69 -16.05 6.91
C ARG A 165 1.73 -16.11 5.72
N PRO A 166 1.53 -15.01 4.98
CA PRO A 166 0.85 -15.08 3.68
C PRO A 166 1.59 -16.02 2.73
N HIS A 167 0.83 -16.73 1.89
CA HIS A 167 1.40 -17.59 0.85
C HIS A 167 2.31 -16.78 -0.08
N GLY A 168 3.35 -17.39 -0.60
CA GLY A 168 4.36 -16.74 -1.44
C GLY A 168 5.45 -15.98 -0.67
N THR A 169 5.22 -15.59 0.60
CA THR A 169 6.27 -14.91 1.39
C THR A 169 7.38 -15.86 1.85
N TYR A 170 7.20 -17.17 1.69
CA TYR A 170 8.20 -18.17 2.04
C TYR A 170 9.46 -18.10 1.16
N HIS A 171 9.34 -17.53 -0.04
CA HIS A 171 10.46 -17.29 -0.95
C HIS A 171 11.29 -16.04 -0.62
N PHE A 172 10.93 -15.36 0.48
CA PHE A 172 11.63 -14.18 0.97
C PHE A 172 12.24 -14.44 2.34
N ARG A 173 13.37 -13.82 2.61
CA ARG A 173 13.95 -13.78 3.94
C ARG A 173 13.17 -12.81 4.82
N ARG A 174 12.54 -13.27 5.90
CA ARG A 174 11.87 -12.37 6.85
C ARG A 174 12.91 -11.64 7.71
N LEU A 175 12.97 -10.31 7.58
CA LEU A 175 13.87 -9.45 8.35
C LEU A 175 13.29 -9.05 9.71
N ALA A 176 11.99 -8.76 9.75
CA ALA A 176 11.35 -8.27 10.95
C ALA A 176 9.88 -8.68 11.00
N SER A 177 9.36 -8.74 12.23
CA SER A 177 7.93 -8.91 12.53
C SER A 177 7.62 -8.20 13.83
N LYS A 178 6.73 -7.19 13.80
CA LYS A 178 6.37 -6.37 14.95
C LYS A 178 4.87 -6.17 15.02
N ILE A 179 4.29 -6.27 16.23
CA ILE A 179 2.88 -5.92 16.48
C ILE A 179 2.80 -4.44 16.82
N VAL A 180 1.86 -3.75 16.18
CA VAL A 180 1.48 -2.37 16.47
C VAL A 180 0.18 -2.39 17.26
N TRP A 181 0.32 -2.32 18.59
CA TRP A 181 -0.81 -2.39 19.53
C TRP A 181 -1.72 -1.14 19.46
N LEU A 182 -1.14 0.02 19.10
CA LEU A 182 -1.85 1.30 18.96
C LEU A 182 -2.51 1.44 17.59
N ASN A 183 -2.88 0.33 16.97
CA ASN A 183 -3.81 0.25 15.84
C ASN A 183 -5.07 -0.47 16.31
N LEU A 184 -6.24 -0.12 15.80
CA LEU A 184 -7.50 -0.74 16.18
C LEU A 184 -8.18 -1.35 14.95
N PRO A 185 -8.27 -2.69 14.86
CA PRO A 185 -7.66 -3.68 15.76
C PRO A 185 -6.11 -3.67 15.66
N PRO A 186 -5.38 -4.24 16.64
CA PRO A 186 -3.92 -4.37 16.56
C PRO A 186 -3.49 -5.08 15.28
N ALA A 187 -2.37 -4.65 14.71
CA ALA A 187 -1.86 -5.18 13.45
C ALA A 187 -0.40 -5.61 13.56
N ARG A 188 -0.03 -6.65 12.84
CA ARG A 188 1.34 -7.11 12.71
C ARG A 188 1.95 -6.58 11.41
N VAL A 189 3.10 -5.95 11.47
CA VAL A 189 3.92 -5.56 10.31
C VAL A 189 5.03 -6.58 10.14
N ASN A 190 5.08 -7.22 9.00
CA ASN A 190 6.14 -8.13 8.58
C ASN A 190 6.97 -7.48 7.49
N VAL A 191 8.27 -7.71 7.53
CA VAL A 191 9.22 -7.21 6.53
C VAL A 191 9.98 -8.38 5.95
N TYR A 192 9.97 -8.46 4.65
CA TYR A 192 10.60 -9.49 3.87
C TYR A 192 11.64 -8.88 2.94
N GLN A 193 12.70 -9.60 2.63
CA GLN A 193 13.75 -9.19 1.69
C GLN A 193 13.87 -10.22 0.56
N LYS A 194 14.04 -9.71 -0.65
CA LYS A 194 14.38 -10.49 -1.85
C LYS A 194 15.77 -11.08 -1.75
#